data_687f7292b4ee99043b820850d527e6b1
#
_entry.id   687f7292b4ee99043b820850d527e6b1
#
_cell.length_a   1.000
_cell.length_b   1.000
_cell.length_c   1.000
_cell.angle_alpha   90.00
_cell.angle_beta   90.00
_cell.angle_gamma   90.00
#
_symmetry.space_group_name_H-M   'P 1'
#
loop_
_entity.id
_entity.type
_entity.pdbx_description
1 polymer ?
#
loop_
_entity_poly.entity_id
_entity_poly.type
_entity_poly.pdbx_seq_one_letter_code
_entity_poly.pdbx_strand_id
1 'polypeptide(L)'
;MAKLGDQTDFSYRVKRVIKVIDGDTIDVILDMGFDILLKQRVRLFGIDTPESRTRDLEEKKYGLKSKKFLQEKLKNAKRILIKTHKGEETGKFGRILGDIWCDGKSVNLEMCKVGHAVAYYGQNKKLIENAHLKNRKKVK
;
A
#
# COMPACT_ATOMS: atom_id res chain seq x y z
N MET A 1 -7.95 11.03 -13.56
CA MET A 1 -7.10 10.41 -12.52
C MET A 1 -7.34 8.92 -12.46
N ALA A 2 -6.28 8.13 -12.36
CA ALA A 2 -6.38 6.68 -12.27
C ALA A 2 -6.98 6.25 -10.93
N LYS A 3 -7.71 5.14 -10.92
CA LYS A 3 -8.34 4.55 -9.74
C LYS A 3 -7.75 3.18 -9.47
N LEU A 4 -7.92 2.68 -8.26
CA LEU A 4 -7.52 1.30 -7.91
C LEU A 4 -8.24 0.31 -8.82
N GLY A 5 -7.49 -0.68 -9.32
CA GLY A 5 -8.04 -1.70 -10.20
C GLY A 5 -8.10 -1.30 -11.67
N ASP A 6 -7.81 -0.05 -12.00
CA ASP A 6 -7.75 0.39 -13.39
C ASP A 6 -6.56 -0.26 -14.10
N GLN A 7 -6.64 -0.31 -15.44
CA GLN A 7 -5.52 -0.81 -16.24
C GLN A 7 -4.28 0.04 -16.03
N THR A 8 -3.14 -0.61 -15.81
CA THR A 8 -1.87 0.06 -15.55
C THR A 8 -0.95 -0.03 -16.76
N ASP A 9 -0.06 0.97 -16.90
CA ASP A 9 0.92 0.98 -17.99
C ASP A 9 2.08 0.03 -17.74
N PHE A 10 2.48 -0.14 -16.50
CA PHE A 10 3.65 -0.95 -16.14
C PHE A 10 3.36 -1.89 -14.98
N SER A 11 3.91 -3.10 -15.09
CA SER A 11 3.86 -4.10 -14.04
C SER A 11 5.27 -4.60 -13.76
N TYR A 12 5.65 -4.65 -12.48
CA TYR A 12 6.96 -5.10 -12.07
C TYR A 12 6.83 -6.26 -11.09
N ARG A 13 7.66 -7.30 -11.27
CA ARG A 13 7.72 -8.41 -10.33
C ARG A 13 8.54 -7.99 -9.10
N VAL A 14 8.03 -8.31 -7.93
CA VAL A 14 8.78 -8.13 -6.68
C VAL A 14 9.64 -9.38 -6.47
N LYS A 15 10.95 -9.20 -6.47
CA LYS A 15 11.90 -10.29 -6.17
C LYS A 15 11.85 -10.61 -4.69
N ARG A 16 11.85 -9.58 -3.84
CA ARG A 16 11.86 -9.74 -2.39
C ARG A 16 11.31 -8.50 -1.71
N VAL A 17 10.52 -8.70 -0.65
CA VAL A 17 10.11 -7.62 0.23
C VAL A 17 11.18 -7.48 1.30
N ILE A 18 11.81 -6.31 1.37
CA ILE A 18 12.86 -6.04 2.36
C ILE A 18 12.22 -5.74 3.71
N LYS A 19 11.24 -4.85 3.72
CA LYS A 19 10.63 -4.37 4.96
C LYS A 19 9.27 -3.73 4.68
N VAL A 20 8.31 -3.96 5.56
CA VAL A 20 7.06 -3.21 5.61
C VAL A 20 7.27 -2.09 6.63
N ILE A 21 7.18 -0.84 6.17
CA ILE A 21 7.42 0.34 7.01
C ILE A 21 6.15 0.76 7.74
N ASP A 22 5.07 0.90 6.97
CA ASP A 22 3.72 1.18 7.47
C ASP A 22 2.73 0.36 6.66
N GLY A 23 1.45 0.43 7.01
CA GLY A 23 0.41 -0.26 6.26
C GLY A 23 0.30 0.16 4.80
N ASP A 24 0.91 1.29 4.43
CA ASP A 24 0.86 1.83 3.07
C ASP A 24 2.23 2.09 2.46
N THR A 25 3.32 1.59 3.07
CA THR A 25 4.68 1.84 2.56
C THR A 25 5.56 0.62 2.77
N ILE A 26 6.21 0.16 1.71
CA ILE A 26 7.11 -0.99 1.76
C ILE A 26 8.42 -0.70 1.03
N ASP A 27 9.47 -1.38 1.45
CA ASP A 27 10.76 -1.42 0.73
C ASP A 27 10.88 -2.78 0.07
N VAL A 28 11.19 -2.78 -1.21
CA VAL A 28 11.26 -3.99 -2.03
C VAL A 28 12.47 -3.99 -2.95
N ILE A 29 12.81 -5.17 -3.44
CA ILE A 29 13.70 -5.33 -4.60
C ILE A 29 12.82 -5.77 -5.77
N LEU A 30 12.83 -4.97 -6.83
CA LEU A 30 12.09 -5.25 -8.06
C LEU A 30 12.98 -5.99 -9.04
N ASP A 31 12.40 -6.98 -9.73
CA ASP A 31 13.03 -7.67 -10.84
C ASP A 31 12.64 -6.93 -12.12
N MET A 32 13.60 -6.22 -12.71
CA MET A 32 13.38 -5.41 -13.91
C MET A 32 13.59 -6.20 -15.20
N GLY A 33 13.89 -7.50 -15.09
CA GLY A 33 14.29 -8.29 -16.23
C GLY A 33 15.76 -8.09 -16.57
N PHE A 34 16.30 -8.93 -17.46
CA PHE A 34 17.70 -8.87 -17.89
C PHE A 34 18.70 -8.91 -16.72
N ASP A 35 18.35 -9.63 -15.64
CA ASP A 35 19.17 -9.71 -14.42
C ASP A 35 19.38 -8.35 -13.72
N ILE A 36 18.54 -7.37 -13.99
CA ILE A 36 18.58 -6.05 -13.34
C ILE A 36 17.65 -6.06 -12.14
N LEU A 37 18.21 -5.80 -10.97
CA LEU A 37 17.43 -5.68 -9.72
C LEU A 37 17.50 -4.23 -9.25
N LEU A 38 16.35 -3.72 -8.77
CA LEU A 38 16.24 -2.33 -8.34
C LEU A 38 15.57 -2.27 -6.96
N LYS A 39 16.28 -1.68 -5.99
CA LYS A 39 15.71 -1.43 -4.68
C LYS A 39 14.85 -0.18 -4.72
N GLN A 40 13.60 -0.29 -4.26
CA GLN A 40 12.66 0.85 -4.27
C GLN A 40 11.80 0.87 -3.01
N ARG A 41 11.44 2.08 -2.60
CA ARG A 41 10.40 2.31 -1.61
C ARG A 41 9.10 2.57 -2.35
N VAL A 42 8.06 1.82 -2.01
CA VAL A 42 6.77 1.89 -2.67
C VAL A 42 5.72 2.38 -1.69
N ARG A 43 5.03 3.46 -2.07
CA ARG A 43 3.83 3.94 -1.40
C ARG A 43 2.62 3.30 -2.09
N LEU A 44 1.76 2.64 -1.32
CA LEU A 44 0.58 2.00 -1.89
C LEU A 44 -0.36 3.06 -2.45
N PHE A 45 -0.63 2.96 -3.76
CA PHE A 45 -1.42 3.94 -4.49
C PHE A 45 -2.90 3.90 -4.07
N GLY A 46 -3.48 5.08 -3.95
CA GLY A 46 -4.93 5.23 -3.78
C GLY A 46 -5.47 4.92 -2.39
N ILE A 47 -4.61 4.68 -1.42
CA ILE A 47 -5.04 4.40 -0.04
C ILE A 47 -4.27 5.22 0.98
N ASP A 48 -4.84 5.32 2.16
CA ASP A 48 -4.19 5.88 3.33
C ASP A 48 -4.46 4.95 4.52
N THR A 49 -3.44 4.69 5.33
CA THR A 49 -3.56 3.86 6.52
C THR A 49 -3.28 4.68 7.78
N PRO A 50 -3.80 4.25 8.94
CA PRO A 50 -3.43 4.90 10.20
C PRO A 50 -1.91 4.81 10.41
N GLU A 51 -1.33 5.85 11.01
CA GLU A 51 0.11 5.86 11.26
C GLU A 51 0.49 4.89 12.35
N SER A 52 1.55 4.11 12.11
CA SER A 52 2.07 3.16 13.09
C SER A 52 3.14 3.76 13.99
N ARG A 53 3.64 4.96 13.67
CA ARG A 53 4.71 5.65 14.40
C ARG A 53 4.26 7.02 14.88
N THR A 54 3.11 7.09 15.51
CA THR A 54 2.53 8.31 16.05
C THR A 54 2.51 8.26 17.58
N ARG A 55 2.41 9.44 18.21
CA ARG A 55 2.23 9.56 19.67
C ARG A 55 0.78 9.28 20.09
N ASP A 56 -0.16 9.35 19.16
CA ASP A 56 -1.56 8.99 19.39
C ASP A 56 -1.64 7.47 19.52
N LEU A 57 -1.78 6.97 20.73
CA LEU A 57 -1.75 5.53 21.03
C LEU A 57 -2.92 4.79 20.38
N GLU A 58 -4.07 5.42 20.23
CA GLU A 58 -5.22 4.81 19.59
C GLU A 58 -4.99 4.66 18.09
N GLU A 59 -4.52 5.71 17.42
CA GLU A 59 -4.17 5.66 16.01
C GLU A 59 -3.05 4.64 15.76
N LYS A 60 -2.02 4.65 16.63
CA LYS A 60 -0.90 3.71 16.54
C LYS A 60 -1.35 2.26 16.57
N LYS A 61 -2.32 1.95 17.44
CA LYS A 61 -2.89 0.60 17.53
C LYS A 61 -3.43 0.14 16.18
N TYR A 62 -4.20 0.98 15.51
CA TYR A 62 -4.77 0.64 14.19
C TYR A 62 -3.73 0.68 13.09
N GLY A 63 -2.75 1.57 13.20
CA GLY A 63 -1.62 1.60 12.27
C GLY A 63 -0.81 0.32 12.31
N LEU A 64 -0.55 -0.21 13.51
CA LEU A 64 0.15 -1.48 13.68
C LEU A 64 -0.66 -2.66 13.15
N LYS A 65 -1.98 -2.63 13.30
CA LYS A 65 -2.86 -3.65 12.73
C LYS A 65 -2.83 -3.66 11.22
N SER A 66 -2.87 -2.47 10.60
CA SER A 66 -2.78 -2.33 9.13
C SER A 66 -1.43 -2.82 8.63
N LYS A 67 -0.36 -2.46 9.31
CA LYS A 67 0.99 -2.92 8.98
C LYS A 67 1.09 -4.44 9.06
N LYS A 68 0.57 -5.05 10.12
CA LYS A 68 0.58 -6.51 10.29
C LYS A 68 -0.23 -7.21 9.20
N PHE A 69 -1.39 -6.67 8.85
CA PHE A 69 -2.21 -7.21 7.76
C PHE A 69 -1.41 -7.25 6.46
N LEU A 70 -0.75 -6.14 6.12
CA LEU A 70 0.08 -6.08 4.91
C LEU A 70 1.25 -7.05 4.98
N GLN A 71 1.93 -7.13 6.12
CA GLN A 71 3.04 -8.08 6.31
C GLN A 71 2.60 -9.52 6.04
N GLU A 72 1.45 -9.91 6.56
CA GLU A 72 0.93 -11.27 6.39
C GLU A 72 0.53 -11.55 4.94
N LYS A 73 -0.10 -10.57 4.27
CA LYS A 73 -0.47 -10.71 2.85
C LYS A 73 0.76 -10.92 1.98
N LEU A 74 1.80 -10.13 2.20
CA LEU A 74 3.03 -10.23 1.42
C LEU A 74 3.78 -11.53 1.72
N LYS A 75 3.80 -11.94 2.99
CA LYS A 75 4.49 -13.17 3.41
C LYS A 75 3.85 -14.42 2.81
N ASN A 76 2.52 -14.44 2.73
CA ASN A 76 1.78 -15.61 2.24
C ASN A 76 1.62 -15.65 0.73
N ALA A 77 1.99 -14.58 0.01
CA ALA A 77 1.86 -14.52 -1.43
C ALA A 77 2.97 -15.34 -2.10
N LYS A 78 2.59 -16.10 -3.14
CA LYS A 78 3.53 -16.81 -3.99
C LYS A 78 4.15 -15.89 -5.02
N ARG A 79 3.38 -14.94 -5.53
CA ARG A 79 3.81 -13.99 -6.55
C ARG A 79 3.28 -12.61 -6.22
N ILE A 80 4.18 -11.63 -6.21
CA ILE A 80 3.84 -10.25 -5.92
C ILE A 80 4.22 -9.40 -7.13
N LEU A 81 3.26 -8.60 -7.62
CA LEU A 81 3.46 -7.62 -8.69
C LEU A 81 3.13 -6.24 -8.15
N ILE A 82 3.86 -5.24 -8.63
CA ILE A 82 3.52 -3.84 -8.40
C ILE A 82 3.12 -3.26 -9.74
N LYS A 83 1.89 -2.75 -9.82
CA LYS A 83 1.35 -2.13 -11.01
C LYS A 83 1.32 -0.63 -10.83
N THR A 84 1.88 0.11 -11.79
CA THR A 84 1.96 1.57 -11.73
C THR A 84 1.16 2.18 -12.87
N HIS A 85 0.77 3.44 -12.70
CA HIS A 85 0.09 4.22 -13.74
C HIS A 85 1.08 5.23 -14.31
N LYS A 86 1.08 5.38 -15.64
CA LYS A 86 1.93 6.35 -16.32
C LYS A 86 1.65 7.75 -15.78
N GLY A 87 2.71 8.48 -15.42
CA GLY A 87 2.62 9.80 -14.82
C GLY A 87 2.36 9.79 -13.32
N GLU A 88 2.13 8.63 -12.73
CA GLU A 88 1.87 8.49 -11.30
C GLU A 88 2.82 7.49 -10.63
N GLU A 89 3.92 7.13 -11.30
CA GLU A 89 4.88 6.17 -10.78
C GLU A 89 5.63 6.69 -9.56
N THR A 90 5.75 8.02 -9.44
CA THR A 90 6.52 8.65 -8.39
C THR A 90 5.65 9.54 -7.52
N GLY A 91 5.67 9.32 -6.22
CA GLY A 91 5.02 10.17 -5.25
C GLY A 91 5.99 11.13 -4.60
N LYS A 92 5.57 11.76 -3.49
CA LYS A 92 6.43 12.63 -2.69
C LYS A 92 7.64 11.85 -2.19
N PHE A 93 8.76 12.54 -2.02
CA PHE A 93 10.00 11.96 -1.46
C PHE A 93 10.61 10.85 -2.33
N GLY A 94 10.36 10.86 -3.64
CA GLY A 94 10.94 9.89 -4.56
C GLY A 94 10.40 8.47 -4.43
N ARG A 95 9.30 8.27 -3.71
CA ARG A 95 8.67 6.96 -3.58
C ARG A 95 7.91 6.62 -4.86
N ILE A 96 7.96 5.36 -5.25
CA ILE A 96 7.11 4.85 -6.33
C ILE A 96 5.69 4.70 -5.80
N LEU A 97 4.70 5.11 -6.59
CA LEU A 97 3.29 4.84 -6.29
C LEU A 97 2.88 3.55 -6.98
N GLY A 98 2.39 2.59 -6.23
CA GLY A 98 2.06 1.29 -6.79
C GLY A 98 0.84 0.63 -6.19
N ASP A 99 0.12 -0.11 -7.04
CA ASP A 99 -0.95 -1.01 -6.64
C ASP A 99 -0.33 -2.40 -6.50
N ILE A 100 -0.36 -2.96 -5.29
CA ILE A 100 0.29 -4.23 -4.99
C ILE A 100 -0.68 -5.38 -5.25
N TRP A 101 -0.26 -6.33 -6.07
CA TRP A 101 -1.04 -7.49 -6.42
C TRP A 101 -0.37 -8.74 -5.89
N CYS A 102 -1.07 -9.45 -5.01
CA CYS A 102 -0.63 -10.73 -4.46
C CYS A 102 -1.48 -11.84 -5.07
N ASP A 103 -0.84 -12.72 -5.83
CA ASP A 103 -1.50 -13.87 -6.46
C ASP A 103 -2.75 -13.47 -7.25
N GLY A 104 -2.66 -12.36 -7.99
CA GLY A 104 -3.72 -11.90 -8.88
C GLY A 104 -4.80 -11.03 -8.23
N LYS A 105 -4.62 -10.65 -6.96
CA LYS A 105 -5.59 -9.80 -6.24
C LYS A 105 -4.92 -8.55 -5.71
N SER A 106 -5.59 -7.40 -5.86
CA SER A 106 -5.10 -6.13 -5.34
C SER A 106 -5.20 -6.09 -3.82
N VAL A 107 -4.05 -5.99 -3.17
CA VAL A 107 -3.98 -5.84 -1.71
C VAL A 107 -4.48 -4.45 -1.31
N ASN A 108 -4.19 -3.43 -2.12
CA ASN A 108 -4.66 -2.07 -1.86
C ASN A 108 -6.19 -2.03 -1.73
N LEU A 109 -6.90 -2.65 -2.69
CA LEU A 109 -8.37 -2.74 -2.64
C LEU A 109 -8.85 -3.56 -1.44
N GLU A 110 -8.19 -4.67 -1.15
CA GLU A 110 -8.56 -5.53 -0.04
C GLU A 110 -8.43 -4.82 1.30
N MET A 111 -7.36 -4.04 1.49
CA MET A 111 -7.16 -3.28 2.72
C MET A 111 -8.29 -2.27 2.95
N CYS A 112 -8.76 -1.61 1.90
CA CYS A 112 -9.91 -0.71 2.00
C CYS A 112 -11.19 -1.47 2.35
N LYS A 113 -11.39 -2.63 1.74
CA LYS A 113 -12.59 -3.44 1.96
C LYS A 113 -12.73 -3.92 3.40
N VAL A 114 -11.62 -4.31 4.02
CA VAL A 114 -11.65 -4.84 5.40
C VAL A 114 -11.44 -3.77 6.48
N GLY A 115 -11.25 -2.51 6.10
CA GLY A 115 -11.16 -1.41 7.04
C GLY A 115 -9.75 -1.07 7.52
N HIS A 116 -8.71 -1.71 6.98
CA HIS A 116 -7.32 -1.39 7.33
C HIS A 116 -6.77 -0.16 6.60
N ALA A 117 -7.47 0.31 5.58
CA ALA A 117 -7.10 1.50 4.81
C ALA A 117 -8.34 2.27 4.40
N VAL A 118 -8.13 3.53 4.04
CA VAL A 118 -9.16 4.41 3.48
C VAL A 118 -8.74 4.74 2.05
N ALA A 119 -9.69 4.74 1.11
CA ALA A 119 -9.42 5.18 -0.25
C ALA A 119 -8.97 6.65 -0.21
N TYR A 120 -7.86 6.95 -0.89
CA TYR A 120 -7.26 8.28 -0.86
C TYR A 120 -6.94 8.76 -2.26
N TYR A 121 -7.58 9.88 -2.64
CA TYR A 121 -7.39 10.51 -3.95
C TYR A 121 -7.14 12.01 -3.82
N GLY A 122 -6.54 12.44 -2.69
CA GLY A 122 -6.27 13.83 -2.43
C GLY A 122 -7.42 14.60 -1.79
N GLN A 123 -8.43 13.90 -1.29
CA GLN A 123 -9.56 14.53 -0.61
C GLN A 123 -9.15 15.19 0.70
N ASN A 124 -10.05 16.02 1.25
CA ASN A 124 -9.84 16.77 2.47
C ASN A 124 -9.39 15.88 3.63
N LYS A 125 -8.41 16.37 4.40
CA LYS A 125 -7.84 15.66 5.55
C LYS A 125 -8.90 15.24 6.57
N LYS A 126 -9.91 16.09 6.82
CA LYS A 126 -10.97 15.80 7.77
C LYS A 126 -11.84 14.63 7.31
N LEU A 127 -12.08 14.52 5.99
CA LEU A 127 -12.82 13.39 5.44
C LEU A 127 -12.04 12.08 5.63
N ILE A 128 -10.73 12.13 5.49
CA ILE A 128 -9.85 10.98 5.72
C ILE A 128 -9.89 10.58 7.19
N GLU A 129 -9.77 11.53 8.11
CA GLU A 129 -9.83 11.25 9.55
C GLU A 129 -11.16 10.59 9.93
N ASN A 130 -12.28 11.12 9.42
CA ASN A 130 -13.61 10.56 9.69
C ASN A 130 -13.74 9.14 9.15
N ALA A 131 -13.20 8.89 7.96
CA ALA A 131 -13.22 7.55 7.37
C ALA A 131 -12.39 6.56 8.20
N HIS A 132 -11.23 6.97 8.71
CA HIS A 132 -10.43 6.14 9.61
C HIS A 132 -11.19 5.82 10.90
N LEU A 133 -11.88 6.80 11.49
CA LEU A 133 -12.64 6.59 12.70
C LEU A 133 -13.77 5.57 12.48
N LYS A 134 -14.43 5.63 11.32
CA LYS A 134 -15.44 4.63 10.96
C LYS A 134 -14.83 3.24 10.82
N ASN A 135 -13.65 3.16 10.22
CA ASN A 135 -12.98 1.90 9.99
C ASN A 135 -12.57 1.20 11.29
N ARG A 136 -12.33 1.95 12.36
CA ARG A 136 -12.00 1.37 13.68
C ARG A 136 -13.05 0.38 14.17
N LYS A 137 -14.29 0.56 13.75
CA LYS A 137 -15.39 -0.35 14.11
C LYS A 137 -15.35 -1.66 13.31
N LYS A 138 -14.71 -1.67 12.16
CA LYS A 138 -14.60 -2.86 11.30
C LYS A 138 -13.42 -3.74 11.68
N VAL A 139 -12.38 -3.14 12.21
CA VAL A 139 -11.12 -3.83 12.53
C VAL A 139 -11.21 -4.45 13.90
N LYS A 140 -10.92 -5.74 13.98
CA LYS A 140 -10.95 -6.49 15.25
C LYS A 140 -9.56 -6.61 15.87
#